data_6e00359a3a7a991c409fdbfdaf1f6554
#
_entry.id   6e00359a3a7a991c409fdbfdaf1f6554
#
_cell.length_a   1.000
_cell.length_b   1.000
_cell.length_c   1.000
_cell.angle_alpha   90.00
_cell.angle_beta   90.00
_cell.angle_gamma   90.00
#
_symmetry.space_group_name_H-M   'P 1'
#
loop_
_entity.id
_entity.type
_entity.pdbx_description
1 polymer ?
#
loop_
_entity_poly.entity_id
_entity_poly.type
_entity_poly.pdbx_seq_one_letter_code
_entity_poly.pdbx_strand_id
1 'polypeptide(L)'
;MIDKKLFEQLKLAVPQATFPAPFAQKFNLDIVEFREGRAHAEVIVNKTWVNPFGIAHGGFLFTMLDEILGTACCSVLMQPIYSDIEYLSTTNHDIFFHSPAKPGDKLLIKANITSARKNMIFVEGHIEQKDTGALVAKSTGIWFVKR
;
A
#
# COMPACT_ATOMS: atom_id res chain seq x y z
N MET A 1 11.27 6.29 -6.81
CA MET A 1 12.20 5.41 -7.59
C MET A 1 11.99 3.96 -7.19
N ILE A 2 11.90 3.06 -8.15
CA ILE A 2 11.78 1.62 -7.89
C ILE A 2 13.18 1.01 -7.81
N ASP A 3 13.51 0.40 -6.67
CA ASP A 3 14.69 -0.44 -6.53
C ASP A 3 14.46 -1.75 -7.31
N LYS A 4 14.92 -1.77 -8.55
CA LYS A 4 14.73 -2.91 -9.47
C LYS A 4 15.37 -4.20 -8.94
N LYS A 5 16.52 -4.10 -8.27
CA LYS A 5 17.20 -5.27 -7.71
C LYS A 5 16.39 -5.89 -6.59
N LEU A 6 15.93 -5.07 -5.65
CA LEU A 6 15.05 -5.52 -4.56
C LEU A 6 13.75 -6.14 -5.10
N PHE A 7 13.15 -5.50 -6.12
CA PHE A 7 11.90 -5.97 -6.72
C PHE A 7 12.07 -7.35 -7.41
N GLU A 8 13.16 -7.54 -8.16
CA GLU A 8 13.46 -8.84 -8.78
C GLU A 8 13.79 -9.92 -7.73
N GLN A 9 14.52 -9.58 -6.68
CA GLN A 9 14.78 -10.49 -5.56
C GLN A 9 13.48 -10.93 -4.87
N LEU A 10 12.55 -9.99 -4.65
CA LEU A 10 11.25 -10.29 -4.06
C LEU A 10 10.45 -11.26 -4.93
N LYS A 11 10.41 -11.05 -6.25
CA LYS A 11 9.75 -11.98 -7.19
C LYS A 11 10.32 -13.39 -7.15
N LEU A 12 11.63 -13.51 -6.97
CA LEU A 12 12.29 -14.83 -6.85
C LEU A 12 11.96 -15.50 -5.52
N ALA A 13 11.91 -14.75 -4.43
CA ALA A 13 11.64 -15.27 -3.09
C ALA A 13 10.16 -15.60 -2.85
N VAL A 14 9.26 -14.87 -3.48
CA VAL A 14 7.81 -15.02 -3.35
C VAL A 14 7.18 -15.03 -4.76
N PRO A 15 7.42 -16.07 -5.57
CA PRO A 15 7.04 -16.10 -6.99
C PRO A 15 5.52 -16.00 -7.22
N GLN A 16 4.71 -16.40 -6.23
CA GLN A 16 3.25 -16.30 -6.27
C GLN A 16 2.74 -14.86 -6.06
N ALA A 17 3.57 -13.95 -5.56
CA ALA A 17 3.17 -12.58 -5.30
C ALA A 17 3.18 -11.75 -6.59
N THR A 18 2.15 -10.94 -6.76
CA THR A 18 1.97 -10.02 -7.88
C THR A 18 1.80 -8.60 -7.35
N PHE A 19 2.53 -7.64 -7.91
CA PHE A 19 2.52 -6.24 -7.48
C PHE A 19 2.20 -5.30 -8.65
N PRO A 20 1.19 -4.41 -8.56
CA PRO A 20 0.15 -4.44 -7.51
C PRO A 20 -0.64 -5.76 -7.55
N ALA A 21 -1.28 -6.12 -6.44
CA ALA A 21 -2.10 -7.33 -6.37
C ALA A 21 -3.19 -7.33 -7.44
N PRO A 22 -3.66 -8.53 -7.91
CA PRO A 22 -4.69 -8.61 -8.96
C PRO A 22 -5.94 -7.80 -8.66
N PHE A 23 -6.31 -7.67 -7.39
CA PHE A 23 -7.44 -6.82 -6.98
C PHE A 23 -7.16 -5.34 -7.21
N ALA A 24 -5.98 -4.87 -6.83
CA ALA A 24 -5.58 -3.46 -6.98
C ALA A 24 -5.37 -3.05 -8.44
N GLN A 25 -5.01 -3.98 -9.32
CA GLN A 25 -4.89 -3.73 -10.76
C GLN A 25 -6.21 -3.22 -11.38
N LYS A 26 -7.36 -3.58 -10.81
CA LYS A 26 -8.68 -3.08 -11.25
C LYS A 26 -8.85 -1.57 -11.08
N PHE A 27 -8.04 -0.95 -10.23
CA PHE A 27 -8.06 0.48 -9.94
C PHE A 27 -6.99 1.25 -10.72
N ASN A 28 -6.23 0.60 -11.61
CA ASN A 28 -5.10 1.21 -12.33
C ASN A 28 -4.10 1.88 -11.38
N LEU A 29 -3.85 1.22 -10.23
CA LEU A 29 -2.87 1.66 -9.25
C LEU A 29 -1.46 1.49 -9.82
N ASP A 30 -0.68 2.56 -9.84
CA ASP A 30 0.70 2.56 -10.35
C ASP A 30 1.70 2.74 -9.20
N ILE A 31 2.54 1.72 -8.98
CA ILE A 31 3.60 1.78 -7.96
C ILE A 31 4.75 2.63 -8.52
N VAL A 32 4.97 3.80 -7.93
CA VAL A 32 5.98 4.78 -8.39
C VAL A 32 7.25 4.78 -7.54
N GLU A 33 7.18 4.26 -6.31
CA GLU A 33 8.34 4.05 -5.46
C GLU A 33 8.25 2.68 -4.78
N PHE A 34 9.34 1.94 -4.80
CA PHE A 34 9.50 0.69 -4.06
C PHE A 34 10.97 0.56 -3.64
N ARG A 35 11.20 0.54 -2.34
CA ARG A 35 12.52 0.32 -1.73
C ARG A 35 12.34 -0.22 -0.33
N GLU A 36 13.41 -0.69 0.28
CA GLU A 36 13.35 -1.27 1.63
C GLU A 36 12.66 -0.33 2.62
N GLY A 37 11.60 -0.84 3.25
CA GLY A 37 10.78 -0.12 4.22
C GLY A 37 9.79 0.89 3.64
N ARG A 38 9.67 1.02 2.30
CA ARG A 38 8.85 2.05 1.68
C ARG A 38 8.21 1.64 0.36
N ALA A 39 6.95 2.03 0.19
CA ALA A 39 6.26 1.94 -1.10
C ALA A 39 5.37 3.18 -1.31
N HIS A 40 5.34 3.71 -2.54
CA HIS A 40 4.40 4.76 -2.94
C HIS A 40 3.70 4.35 -4.23
N ALA A 41 2.45 4.77 -4.36
CA ALA A 41 1.69 4.58 -5.60
C ALA A 41 0.82 5.78 -5.94
N GLU A 42 0.42 5.84 -7.19
CA GLU A 42 -0.47 6.86 -7.72
C GLU A 42 -1.74 6.22 -8.27
N VAL A 43 -2.85 6.93 -8.14
CA VAL A 43 -4.14 6.54 -8.72
C VAL A 43 -4.96 7.77 -9.05
N ILE A 44 -5.78 7.69 -10.09
CA ILE A 44 -6.76 8.71 -10.44
C ILE A 44 -8.14 8.21 -10.03
N VAL A 45 -8.88 8.99 -9.25
CA VAL A 45 -10.22 8.61 -8.78
C VAL A 45 -11.17 8.47 -9.98
N ASN A 46 -11.73 7.28 -10.15
CA ASN A 46 -12.72 7.03 -11.20
C ASN A 46 -14.13 7.44 -10.71
N LYS A 47 -14.96 7.92 -11.62
CA LYS A 47 -16.35 8.31 -11.35
C LYS A 47 -17.25 7.19 -10.83
N THR A 48 -16.85 5.94 -10.98
CA THR A 48 -17.59 4.76 -10.47
C THR A 48 -17.14 4.31 -9.07
N TRP A 49 -16.08 4.91 -8.51
CA TRP A 49 -15.53 4.56 -7.19
C TRP A 49 -15.96 5.56 -6.10
N VAL A 50 -17.15 6.07 -6.23
CA VAL A 50 -17.69 7.11 -5.34
C VAL A 50 -18.79 6.58 -4.43
N ASN A 51 -19.00 7.29 -3.33
CA ASN A 51 -20.11 7.08 -2.42
C ASN A 51 -21.39 7.81 -2.93
N PRO A 52 -22.54 7.72 -2.23
CA PRO A 52 -23.77 8.41 -2.65
C PRO A 52 -23.67 9.93 -2.81
N PHE A 53 -22.62 10.55 -2.24
CA PHE A 53 -22.39 12.01 -2.34
C PHE A 53 -21.42 12.40 -3.46
N GLY A 54 -20.98 11.43 -4.30
CA GLY A 54 -20.12 11.69 -5.44
C GLY A 54 -18.65 11.93 -5.09
N ILE A 55 -18.21 11.60 -3.88
CA ILE A 55 -16.82 11.65 -3.46
C ILE A 55 -16.24 10.23 -3.33
N ALA A 56 -14.93 10.08 -3.41
CA ALA A 56 -14.25 8.79 -3.33
C ALA A 56 -14.77 7.95 -2.16
N HIS A 57 -15.18 6.72 -2.45
CA HIS A 57 -15.72 5.81 -1.44
C HIS A 57 -14.64 5.46 -0.41
N GLY A 58 -15.01 5.45 0.87
CA GLY A 58 -14.07 5.08 1.94
C GLY A 58 -13.46 3.69 1.75
N GLY A 59 -14.23 2.72 1.25
CA GLY A 59 -13.73 1.39 0.92
C GLY A 59 -12.68 1.39 -0.20
N PHE A 60 -12.80 2.26 -1.20
CA PHE A 60 -11.77 2.47 -2.21
C PHE A 60 -10.48 3.01 -1.59
N LEU A 61 -10.56 4.07 -0.79
CA LEU A 61 -9.40 4.67 -0.12
C LEU A 61 -8.73 3.67 0.84
N PHE A 62 -9.53 2.88 1.57
CA PHE A 62 -9.04 1.80 2.42
C PHE A 62 -8.26 0.76 1.61
N THR A 63 -8.81 0.32 0.47
CA THR A 63 -8.15 -0.64 -0.42
C THR A 63 -6.80 -0.12 -0.93
N MET A 64 -6.72 1.15 -1.31
CA MET A 64 -5.47 1.76 -1.78
C MET A 64 -4.40 1.77 -0.68
N LEU A 65 -4.80 2.09 0.55
CA LEU A 65 -3.89 2.05 1.70
C LEU A 65 -3.48 0.62 2.03
N ASP A 66 -4.40 -0.32 2.14
CA ASP A 66 -4.08 -1.72 2.45
C ASP A 66 -3.07 -2.32 1.46
N GLU A 67 -3.27 -2.06 0.18
CA GLU A 67 -2.35 -2.51 -0.87
C GLU A 67 -0.95 -1.93 -0.70
N ILE A 68 -0.82 -0.63 -0.48
CA ILE A 68 0.50 0.02 -0.45
C ILE A 68 1.20 -0.18 0.90
N LEU A 69 0.46 -0.27 2.01
CA LEU A 69 1.02 -0.68 3.28
C LEU A 69 1.57 -2.11 3.20
N GLY A 70 0.80 -3.04 2.62
CA GLY A 70 1.23 -4.43 2.39
C GLY A 70 2.44 -4.52 1.44
N THR A 71 2.46 -3.72 0.39
CA THR A 71 3.61 -3.63 -0.55
C THR A 71 4.87 -3.14 0.18
N ALA A 72 4.76 -2.13 1.04
CA ALA A 72 5.88 -1.68 1.87
C ALA A 72 6.37 -2.81 2.80
N CYS A 73 5.45 -3.57 3.41
CA CYS A 73 5.82 -4.73 4.24
C CYS A 73 6.56 -5.80 3.43
N CYS A 74 6.17 -6.05 2.18
CA CYS A 74 6.88 -6.99 1.31
C CYS A 74 8.33 -6.57 1.01
N SER A 75 8.65 -5.28 1.04
CA SER A 75 9.98 -4.78 0.73
C SER A 75 11.09 -5.23 1.70
N VAL A 76 10.74 -5.68 2.90
CA VAL A 76 11.72 -6.18 3.91
C VAL A 76 11.84 -7.71 3.93
N LEU A 77 11.06 -8.43 3.11
CA LEU A 77 11.06 -9.89 3.10
C LEU A 77 12.38 -10.52 2.62
N MET A 78 13.27 -9.73 2.03
CA MET A 78 14.62 -10.17 1.66
C MET A 78 15.59 -10.26 2.84
N GLN A 79 15.20 -9.75 4.00
CA GLN A 79 16.01 -9.88 5.21
C GLN A 79 16.04 -11.34 5.69
N PRO A 80 17.19 -11.86 6.18
CA PRO A 80 17.32 -13.28 6.57
C PRO A 80 16.29 -13.76 7.60
N ILE A 81 15.78 -12.85 8.44
CA ILE A 81 14.74 -13.15 9.45
C ILE A 81 13.42 -13.63 8.82
N TYR A 82 13.22 -13.41 7.51
CA TYR A 82 12.01 -13.78 6.77
C TYR A 82 12.23 -14.90 5.75
N SER A 83 13.37 -15.61 5.81
CA SER A 83 13.73 -16.64 4.83
C SER A 83 12.77 -17.83 4.74
N ASP A 84 11.96 -18.05 5.77
CA ASP A 84 10.99 -19.15 5.89
C ASP A 84 9.53 -18.67 5.80
N ILE A 85 9.29 -17.50 5.24
CA ILE A 85 7.95 -16.93 5.12
C ILE A 85 7.08 -17.74 4.14
N GLU A 86 5.83 -18.01 4.56
CA GLU A 86 4.78 -18.55 3.71
C GLU A 86 3.96 -17.42 3.07
N TYR A 87 3.48 -16.48 3.88
CA TYR A 87 2.77 -15.28 3.40
C TYR A 87 2.72 -14.16 4.46
N LEU A 88 2.33 -12.97 4.00
CA LEU A 88 1.93 -11.85 4.83
C LEU A 88 0.41 -11.67 4.81
N SER A 89 -0.18 -11.30 5.93
CA SER A 89 -1.59 -10.92 6.00
C SER A 89 -1.81 -9.73 6.92
N THR A 90 -2.75 -8.88 6.54
CA THR A 90 -3.22 -7.77 7.37
C THR A 90 -3.85 -8.32 8.66
N THR A 91 -3.36 -7.88 9.80
CA THR A 91 -3.91 -8.25 11.12
C THR A 91 -4.77 -7.13 11.69
N ASN A 92 -4.31 -5.89 11.54
CA ASN A 92 -5.03 -4.70 11.95
C ASN A 92 -4.74 -3.59 10.94
N HIS A 93 -5.75 -2.77 10.67
CA HIS A 93 -5.62 -1.62 9.79
C HIS A 93 -6.63 -0.57 10.22
N ASP A 94 -6.14 0.53 10.80
CA ASP A 94 -6.93 1.68 11.20
C ASP A 94 -6.77 2.82 10.20
N ILE A 95 -7.87 3.47 9.83
CA ILE A 95 -7.87 4.57 8.89
C ILE A 95 -8.66 5.75 9.43
N PHE A 96 -8.13 6.97 9.20
CA PHE A 96 -8.80 8.24 9.43
C PHE A 96 -8.99 8.95 8.09
N PHE A 97 -10.23 9.34 7.79
CA PHE A 97 -10.56 10.12 6.61
C PHE A 97 -10.56 11.60 6.98
N HIS A 98 -9.76 12.41 6.29
CA HIS A 98 -9.54 13.82 6.60
C HIS A 98 -10.27 14.75 5.64
N SER A 99 -10.12 14.54 4.34
CA SER A 99 -10.75 15.37 3.33
C SER A 99 -11.26 14.55 2.15
N PRO A 100 -12.32 15.01 1.47
CA PRO A 100 -12.86 14.29 0.33
C PRO A 100 -11.90 14.34 -0.87
N ALA A 101 -11.88 13.26 -1.64
CA ALA A 101 -11.35 13.23 -2.99
C ALA A 101 -12.50 13.09 -3.99
N LYS A 102 -12.36 13.65 -5.18
CA LYS A 102 -13.39 13.68 -6.23
C LYS A 102 -12.94 12.91 -7.48
N PRO A 103 -13.86 12.47 -8.33
CA PRO A 103 -13.51 11.93 -9.63
C PRO A 103 -12.56 12.86 -10.40
N GLY A 104 -11.48 12.30 -10.95
CA GLY A 104 -10.42 13.04 -11.62
C GLY A 104 -9.25 13.48 -10.76
N ASP A 105 -9.40 13.48 -9.44
CA ASP A 105 -8.30 13.80 -8.53
C ASP A 105 -7.19 12.76 -8.65
N LYS A 106 -5.95 13.25 -8.69
CA LYS A 106 -4.76 12.41 -8.63
C LYS A 106 -4.32 12.25 -7.19
N LEU A 107 -4.31 11.02 -6.72
CA LEU A 107 -3.93 10.68 -5.36
C LEU A 107 -2.54 10.05 -5.33
N LEU A 108 -1.73 10.45 -4.36
CA LEU A 108 -0.47 9.82 -4.02
C LEU A 108 -0.61 9.09 -2.69
N ILE A 109 -0.41 7.79 -2.71
CA ILE A 109 -0.46 6.90 -1.54
C ILE A 109 0.97 6.62 -1.11
N LYS A 110 1.27 6.86 0.15
CA LYS A 110 2.61 6.66 0.72
C LYS A 110 2.55 5.70 1.90
N ALA A 111 3.50 4.78 1.98
CA ALA A 111 3.65 3.86 3.09
C ALA A 111 5.10 3.73 3.53
N ASN A 112 5.31 3.69 4.85
CA ASN A 112 6.63 3.50 5.47
C ASN A 112 6.51 2.51 6.63
N ILE A 113 7.44 1.55 6.70
CA ILE A 113 7.55 0.66 7.85
C ILE A 113 8.09 1.45 9.05
N THR A 114 7.42 1.32 10.18
CA THR A 114 7.84 1.91 11.46
C THR A 114 8.61 0.93 12.33
N SER A 115 8.30 -0.38 12.21
CA SER A 115 9.03 -1.45 12.90
C SER A 115 8.81 -2.78 12.19
N ALA A 116 9.88 -3.55 12.01
CA ALA A 116 9.81 -4.90 11.45
C ALA A 116 10.32 -5.90 12.51
N ARG A 117 9.48 -6.85 12.87
CA ARG A 117 9.74 -7.90 13.85
C ARG A 117 9.58 -9.28 13.20
N LYS A 118 10.05 -10.32 13.88
CA LYS A 118 9.99 -11.70 13.35
C LYS A 118 8.59 -12.09 12.86
N ASN A 119 7.55 -11.79 13.63
CA ASN A 119 6.18 -12.23 13.35
C ASN A 119 5.22 -11.11 12.99
N MET A 120 5.64 -9.84 13.11
CA MET A 120 4.79 -8.67 12.87
C MET A 120 5.59 -7.54 12.26
N ILE A 121 4.98 -6.86 11.29
CA ILE A 121 5.51 -5.65 10.68
C ILE A 121 4.51 -4.53 10.92
N PHE A 122 4.99 -3.43 11.49
CA PHE A 122 4.22 -2.22 11.76
C PHE A 122 4.50 -1.20 10.67
N VAL A 123 3.43 -0.63 10.12
CA VAL A 123 3.52 0.27 8.97
C VAL A 123 2.54 1.41 9.12
N GLU A 124 2.90 2.57 8.63
CA GLU A 124 2.03 3.74 8.55
C GLU A 124 1.97 4.26 7.11
N GLY A 125 0.90 4.93 6.78
CA GLY A 125 0.73 5.52 5.47
C GLY A 125 -0.33 6.60 5.43
N HIS A 126 -0.38 7.27 4.31
CA HIS A 126 -1.40 8.29 4.05
C HIS A 126 -1.67 8.42 2.55
N ILE A 127 -2.80 9.01 2.26
CA ILE A 127 -3.20 9.45 0.92
C ILE A 127 -3.22 10.97 0.92
N GLU A 128 -2.60 11.58 -0.08
CA GLU A 128 -2.64 13.02 -0.31
C GLU A 128 -3.04 13.33 -1.75
N GLN A 129 -3.61 14.50 -1.96
CA GLN A 129 -3.80 15.07 -3.29
C GLN A 129 -2.42 15.32 -3.90
N LYS A 130 -2.11 14.71 -5.04
CA LYS A 130 -0.78 14.80 -5.65
C LYS A 130 -0.38 16.25 -5.97
N ASP A 131 -1.35 17.03 -6.45
CA ASP A 131 -1.08 18.39 -6.95
C ASP A 131 -0.96 19.42 -5.82
N THR A 132 -1.62 19.22 -4.68
CA THR A 132 -1.68 20.20 -3.59
C THR A 132 -1.00 19.74 -2.30
N GLY A 133 -0.76 18.44 -2.15
CA GLY A 133 -0.29 17.85 -0.90
C GLY A 133 -1.35 17.77 0.20
N ALA A 134 -2.62 18.12 -0.07
CA ALA A 134 -3.69 18.09 0.92
C ALA A 134 -3.95 16.63 1.37
N LEU A 135 -3.98 16.42 2.69
CA LEU A 135 -4.22 15.11 3.29
C LEU A 135 -5.65 14.64 3.04
N VAL A 136 -5.81 13.45 2.46
CA VAL A 136 -7.10 12.80 2.21
C VAL A 136 -7.41 11.76 3.28
N ALA A 137 -6.48 10.90 3.60
CA ALA A 137 -6.62 9.87 4.63
C ALA A 137 -5.27 9.51 5.24
N LYS A 138 -5.29 9.03 6.47
CA LYS A 138 -4.10 8.58 7.20
C LYS A 138 -4.37 7.21 7.83
N SER A 139 -3.36 6.35 7.90
CA SER A 139 -3.52 4.97 8.32
C SER A 139 -2.32 4.46 9.07
N THR A 140 -2.59 3.53 9.99
CA THR A 140 -1.60 2.65 10.60
C THR A 140 -2.05 1.20 10.44
N GLY A 141 -1.11 0.27 10.33
CA GLY A 141 -1.43 -1.13 10.16
C GLY A 141 -0.39 -2.07 10.75
N ILE A 142 -0.82 -3.30 10.97
CA ILE A 142 0.01 -4.41 11.44
C ILE A 142 -0.19 -5.58 10.50
N TRP A 143 0.91 -6.10 9.95
CA TRP A 143 0.94 -7.30 9.13
C TRP A 143 1.55 -8.45 9.90
N PHE A 144 0.89 -9.60 9.87
CA PHE A 144 1.38 -10.83 10.44
C PHE A 144 2.23 -11.58 9.42
N VAL A 145 3.38 -12.08 9.88
CA VAL A 145 4.29 -12.92 9.09
C VAL A 145 3.98 -14.37 9.38
N LYS A 146 3.35 -15.08 8.45
CA LYS A 146 3.09 -16.52 8.56
C LYS A 146 4.30 -17.31 8.09
N ARG A 147 4.64 -18.34 8.89
CA ARG A 147 5.68 -19.35 8.59
C ARG A 147 5.07 -20.72 8.53
#